data_6c0792f234b477d85719c4260b4bb505
#
_entry.id   6c0792f234b477d85719c4260b4bb505
#
_cell.length_a   1.000
_cell.length_b   1.000
_cell.length_c   1.000
_cell.angle_alpha   90.00
_cell.angle_beta   90.00
_cell.angle_gamma   90.00
#
_symmetry.space_group_name_H-M   'P 1'
#
loop_
_entity.id
_entity.type
_entity.pdbx_description
1 polymer ?
#
loop_
_entity_poly.entity_id
_entity_poly.type
_entity_poly.pdbx_seq_one_letter_code
_entity_poly.pdbx_strand_id
1 'polypeptide(L)'
;PNMILAGAIPACCLALLMDFLMSKVETAVTPVSLRPASKKMSKESLERTKQHHKRILAVAGMIVIISSGYLLSHEFLNKHDLRIGSKDATESVIIGNMLSDLIEAKTDLKVERKLALGGTMIAFEALRSGEIDLYPEYTGTGYSTILKNKLRPGFTPDEMYTLVKQQMRDTHQIELLESFGFNNTYVLAVTQATAAKYHLKTMTDLTRVSHNLRFGCSPEF
;
A
#
# COMPACT_ATOMS: atom_id res chain seq x y z
N PRO A 1 -11.45 -1.30 5.29
CA PRO A 1 -11.94 -2.35 6.22
C PRO A 1 -11.73 -3.76 5.68
N ASN A 2 -11.85 -3.98 4.36
CA ASN A 2 -11.79 -5.32 3.76
C ASN A 2 -10.39 -5.96 3.79
N MET A 3 -9.31 -5.17 3.75
CA MET A 3 -7.93 -5.68 3.85
C MET A 3 -7.60 -6.25 5.23
N ILE A 4 -8.17 -5.70 6.30
CA ILE A 4 -7.96 -6.20 7.66
C ILE A 4 -8.60 -7.58 7.82
N LEU A 5 -9.79 -7.78 7.28
CA LEU A 5 -10.49 -9.07 7.28
C LEU A 5 -9.77 -10.12 6.42
N ALA A 6 -9.20 -9.73 5.27
CA ALA A 6 -8.45 -10.63 4.40
C ALA A 6 -7.17 -11.19 5.06
N GLY A 7 -6.53 -10.42 5.94
CA GLY A 7 -5.38 -10.89 6.73
C GLY A 7 -5.77 -11.63 8.01
N ALA A 8 -6.84 -11.19 8.69
CA ALA A 8 -7.25 -11.75 9.97
C ALA A 8 -7.82 -13.17 9.86
N ILE A 9 -8.59 -13.48 8.82
CA ILE A 9 -9.20 -14.80 8.63
C ILE A 9 -8.15 -15.89 8.41
N PRO A 10 -7.16 -15.76 7.49
CA PRO A 10 -6.08 -16.74 7.35
C PRO A 10 -5.25 -16.89 8.61
N ALA A 11 -4.96 -15.80 9.33
CA ALA A 11 -4.21 -15.85 10.57
C ALA A 11 -4.94 -16.63 11.67
N CYS A 12 -6.25 -16.41 11.83
CA CYS A 12 -7.07 -17.19 12.78
C CYS A 12 -7.14 -18.67 12.37
N CYS A 13 -7.28 -18.99 11.09
CA CYS A 13 -7.26 -20.37 10.61
C CYS A 13 -5.91 -21.06 10.87
N LEU A 14 -4.80 -20.35 10.67
CA LEU A 14 -3.46 -20.85 10.95
C LEU A 14 -3.26 -21.09 12.45
N ALA A 15 -3.71 -20.18 13.31
CA ALA A 15 -3.65 -20.32 14.77
C ALA A 15 -4.42 -21.56 15.24
N LEU A 16 -5.64 -21.78 14.77
CA LEU A 16 -6.45 -22.95 15.09
C LEU A 16 -5.82 -24.25 14.55
N LEU A 17 -5.19 -24.21 13.39
CA LEU A 17 -4.46 -25.36 12.84
C LEU A 17 -3.24 -25.70 13.70
N MET A 18 -2.49 -24.69 14.16
CA MET A 18 -1.33 -24.87 15.03
C MET A 18 -1.74 -25.40 16.40
N ASP A 19 -2.80 -24.89 17.01
CA ASP A 19 -3.36 -25.41 18.26
C ASP A 19 -3.76 -26.89 18.13
N PHE A 20 -4.42 -27.24 17.03
CA PHE A 20 -4.79 -28.64 16.77
C PHE A 20 -3.56 -29.54 16.59
N LEU A 21 -2.53 -29.09 15.85
CA LEU A 21 -1.28 -29.85 15.67
C LEU A 21 -0.54 -30.00 17.00
N MET A 22 -0.42 -28.92 17.78
CA MET A 22 0.23 -28.95 19.10
C MET A 22 -0.50 -29.89 20.07
N SER A 23 -1.82 -29.88 20.12
CA SER A 23 -2.61 -30.84 20.92
C SER A 23 -2.36 -32.30 20.52
N LYS A 24 -2.10 -32.57 19.24
CA LYS A 24 -1.72 -33.91 18.77
C LYS A 24 -0.30 -34.29 19.16
N VAL A 25 0.63 -33.35 19.05
CA VAL A 25 2.03 -33.55 19.51
C VAL A 25 2.07 -33.76 21.02
N GLU A 26 1.38 -32.95 21.80
CA GLU A 26 1.28 -33.09 23.24
C GLU A 26 0.75 -34.48 23.64
N THR A 27 -0.33 -34.96 23.01
CA THR A 27 -0.85 -36.30 23.27
C THR A 27 0.08 -37.44 22.84
N ALA A 28 0.93 -37.21 21.85
CA ALA A 28 1.93 -38.18 21.40
C ALA A 28 3.18 -38.22 22.30
N VAL A 29 3.61 -37.08 22.83
CA VAL A 29 4.84 -36.94 23.63
C VAL A 29 4.58 -37.18 25.12
N THR A 30 3.34 -36.96 25.64
CA THR A 30 3.02 -37.15 27.04
C THR A 30 3.01 -38.62 27.41
N PRO A 31 3.91 -39.07 28.33
CA PRO A 31 3.95 -40.46 28.79
C PRO A 31 2.60 -40.89 29.39
N VAL A 32 2.24 -42.14 29.20
CA VAL A 32 0.93 -42.70 29.65
C VAL A 32 0.74 -42.55 31.16
N SER A 33 1.81 -42.52 31.92
CA SER A 33 1.83 -42.33 33.38
C SER A 33 1.44 -40.94 33.86
N LEU A 34 1.56 -39.93 33.00
CA LEU A 34 1.21 -38.51 33.31
C LEU A 34 -0.15 -38.09 32.72
N ARG A 35 -0.82 -38.98 32.00
CA ARG A 35 -2.16 -38.68 31.48
C ARG A 35 -3.15 -38.68 32.63
N PRO A 36 -3.97 -37.63 32.81
CA PRO A 36 -5.03 -37.64 33.81
C PRO A 36 -5.92 -38.88 33.60
N ALA A 37 -6.24 -39.58 34.68
CA ALA A 37 -7.01 -40.84 34.64
C ALA A 37 -8.27 -40.62 33.78
N SER A 38 -8.25 -41.13 32.59
CA SER A 38 -9.34 -40.97 31.63
C SER A 38 -10.57 -41.68 32.23
N LYS A 39 -11.58 -40.89 32.57
CA LYS A 39 -12.93 -41.36 32.85
C LYS A 39 -13.24 -42.40 31.78
N LYS A 40 -13.50 -43.66 32.15
CA LYS A 40 -13.88 -44.72 31.20
C LYS A 40 -15.01 -44.25 30.35
N MET A 41 -14.69 -43.65 29.21
CA MET A 41 -15.70 -43.22 28.21
C MET A 41 -16.30 -44.48 27.62
N SER A 42 -17.60 -44.59 27.61
CA SER A 42 -18.34 -45.64 26.93
C SER A 42 -17.93 -45.64 25.44
N LYS A 43 -17.81 -46.82 24.82
CA LYS A 43 -17.49 -46.96 23.37
C LYS A 43 -18.37 -46.04 22.50
N GLU A 44 -19.61 -45.83 22.91
CA GLU A 44 -20.60 -45.00 22.25
C GLU A 44 -20.27 -43.50 22.31
N SER A 45 -19.74 -42.99 23.45
CA SER A 45 -19.29 -41.60 23.57
C SER A 45 -18.01 -41.33 22.76
N LEU A 46 -17.14 -42.33 22.61
CA LEU A 46 -15.94 -42.22 21.80
C LEU A 46 -16.28 -42.14 20.29
N GLU A 47 -17.23 -42.91 19.84
CA GLU A 47 -17.71 -42.87 18.44
C GLU A 47 -18.43 -41.54 18.15
N ARG A 48 -19.25 -41.03 19.04
CA ARG A 48 -19.90 -39.70 18.90
C ARG A 48 -18.86 -38.58 18.83
N THR A 49 -17.81 -38.62 19.64
CA THR A 49 -16.73 -37.64 19.60
C THR A 49 -15.94 -37.68 18.31
N LYS A 50 -15.60 -38.88 17.80
CA LYS A 50 -14.95 -39.05 16.48
C LYS A 50 -15.82 -38.54 15.33
N GLN A 51 -17.13 -38.76 15.39
CA GLN A 51 -18.05 -38.29 14.36
C GLN A 51 -18.21 -36.78 14.39
N HIS A 52 -18.22 -36.14 15.57
CA HIS A 52 -18.18 -34.69 15.74
C HIS A 52 -16.91 -34.08 15.17
N HIS A 53 -15.73 -34.64 15.48
CA HIS A 53 -14.46 -34.17 14.92
C HIS A 53 -14.41 -34.27 13.40
N LYS A 54 -14.89 -35.37 12.81
CA LYS A 54 -14.98 -35.52 11.35
C LYS A 54 -15.89 -34.45 10.73
N ARG A 55 -17.03 -34.13 11.37
CA ARG A 55 -17.94 -33.08 10.90
C ARG A 55 -17.30 -31.69 10.98
N ILE A 56 -16.61 -31.37 12.10
CA ILE A 56 -15.90 -30.10 12.26
C ILE A 56 -14.79 -29.94 11.20
N LEU A 57 -14.01 -30.98 10.97
CA LEU A 57 -12.98 -30.97 9.93
C LEU A 57 -13.57 -30.84 8.50
N ALA A 58 -14.70 -31.49 8.23
CA ALA A 58 -15.38 -31.36 6.94
C ALA A 58 -15.93 -29.94 6.73
N VAL A 59 -16.51 -29.31 7.77
CA VAL A 59 -17.00 -27.93 7.71
C VAL A 59 -15.82 -26.95 7.54
N ALA A 60 -14.75 -27.12 8.31
CA ALA A 60 -13.54 -26.28 8.17
C ALA A 60 -12.93 -26.40 6.77
N GLY A 61 -12.81 -27.62 6.24
CA GLY A 61 -12.35 -27.85 4.86
C GLY A 61 -13.24 -27.20 3.81
N MET A 62 -14.56 -27.27 4.00
CA MET A 62 -15.52 -26.63 3.10
C MET A 62 -15.40 -25.10 3.12
N ILE A 63 -15.22 -24.49 4.30
CA ILE A 63 -14.99 -23.04 4.44
C ILE A 63 -13.72 -22.62 3.72
N VAL A 64 -12.63 -23.39 3.85
CA VAL A 64 -11.37 -23.11 3.14
C VAL A 64 -11.55 -23.22 1.62
N ILE A 65 -12.24 -24.23 1.12
CA ILE A 65 -12.50 -24.39 -0.31
C ILE A 65 -13.37 -23.26 -0.85
N ILE A 66 -14.44 -22.90 -0.13
CA ILE A 66 -15.34 -21.80 -0.53
C ILE A 66 -14.61 -20.46 -0.50
N SER A 67 -13.82 -20.17 0.55
CA SER A 67 -13.05 -18.92 0.64
C SER A 67 -11.96 -18.85 -0.45
N SER A 68 -11.26 -19.95 -0.73
CA SER A 68 -10.28 -20.01 -1.81
C SER A 68 -10.94 -19.86 -3.18
N GLY A 69 -12.07 -20.52 -3.40
CA GLY A 69 -12.86 -20.39 -4.62
C GLY A 69 -13.39 -18.96 -4.83
N TYR A 70 -13.85 -18.31 -3.76
CA TYR A 70 -14.27 -16.91 -3.80
C TYR A 70 -13.13 -15.96 -4.15
N LEU A 71 -11.95 -16.12 -3.53
CA LEU A 71 -10.77 -15.31 -3.82
C LEU A 71 -10.32 -15.48 -5.27
N LEU A 72 -10.22 -16.72 -5.75
CA LEU A 72 -9.85 -17.01 -7.14
C LEU A 72 -10.88 -16.48 -8.14
N SER A 73 -12.17 -16.63 -7.86
CA SER A 73 -13.22 -16.12 -8.75
C SER A 73 -13.25 -14.59 -8.77
N HIS A 74 -12.98 -13.94 -7.66
CA HIS A 74 -12.94 -12.48 -7.58
C HIS A 74 -11.78 -11.89 -8.40
N GLU A 75 -10.61 -12.52 -8.40
CA GLU A 75 -9.49 -12.11 -9.27
C GLU A 75 -9.79 -12.40 -10.75
N PHE A 76 -10.47 -13.50 -11.06
CA PHE A 76 -10.75 -13.88 -12.43
C PHE A 76 -11.89 -13.08 -13.09
N LEU A 77 -12.89 -12.67 -12.28
CA LEU A 77 -14.05 -11.91 -12.74
C LEU A 77 -13.77 -10.38 -12.85
N ASN A 78 -12.82 -9.86 -12.07
CA ASN A 78 -12.41 -8.46 -12.07
C ASN A 78 -11.08 -8.28 -12.81
N LYS A 79 -10.96 -8.83 -14.02
CA LYS A 79 -9.77 -8.61 -14.84
C LYS A 79 -9.77 -7.15 -15.31
N HIS A 80 -8.97 -6.32 -14.66
CA HIS A 80 -8.65 -4.97 -15.11
C HIS A 80 -7.48 -5.04 -16.10
N ASP A 81 -7.53 -4.21 -17.13
CA ASP A 81 -6.49 -4.16 -18.15
C ASP A 81 -5.33 -3.26 -17.72
N LEU A 82 -5.63 -2.28 -16.86
CA LEU A 82 -4.67 -1.28 -16.38
C LEU A 82 -4.99 -0.88 -14.93
N ARG A 83 -3.97 -0.76 -14.10
CA ARG A 83 -4.07 -0.32 -12.71
C ARG A 83 -3.38 1.03 -12.54
N ILE A 84 -4.15 2.06 -12.19
CA ILE A 84 -3.64 3.41 -11.98
C ILE A 84 -3.56 3.71 -10.50
N GLY A 85 -2.35 4.01 -10.04
CA GLY A 85 -2.07 4.41 -8.67
C GLY A 85 -2.06 5.92 -8.47
N SER A 86 -2.08 6.35 -7.21
CA SER A 86 -1.70 7.70 -6.81
C SER A 86 -1.08 7.72 -5.42
N LYS A 87 -0.30 8.77 -5.14
CA LYS A 87 0.07 9.13 -3.77
C LYS A 87 -1.18 9.64 -3.03
N ASP A 88 -1.08 9.78 -1.71
CA ASP A 88 -2.16 10.28 -0.85
C ASP A 88 -2.40 11.80 -0.94
N ALA A 89 -1.51 12.55 -1.62
CA ALA A 89 -1.70 13.97 -1.89
C ALA A 89 -2.93 14.21 -2.78
N THR A 90 -3.77 15.18 -2.41
CA THR A 90 -5.02 15.51 -3.10
C THR A 90 -4.84 15.70 -4.61
N GLU A 91 -3.81 16.43 -5.03
CA GLU A 91 -3.49 16.63 -6.44
C GLU A 91 -3.19 15.31 -7.16
N SER A 92 -2.40 14.43 -6.56
CA SER A 92 -2.06 13.12 -7.11
C SER A 92 -3.31 12.24 -7.28
N VAL A 93 -4.24 12.28 -6.33
CA VAL A 93 -5.53 11.57 -6.41
C VAL A 93 -6.41 12.14 -7.53
N ILE A 94 -6.47 13.46 -7.68
CA ILE A 94 -7.22 14.11 -8.77
C ILE A 94 -6.65 13.68 -10.12
N ILE A 95 -5.34 13.77 -10.32
CA ILE A 95 -4.68 13.39 -11.57
C ILE A 95 -4.89 11.89 -11.85
N GLY A 96 -4.78 11.03 -10.85
CA GLY A 96 -5.04 9.60 -11.00
C GLY A 96 -6.46 9.30 -11.48
N ASN A 97 -7.47 10.01 -10.96
CA ASN A 97 -8.85 9.91 -11.45
C ASN A 97 -8.99 10.44 -12.88
N MET A 98 -8.43 11.62 -13.19
CA MET A 98 -8.49 12.21 -14.53
C MET A 98 -7.87 11.29 -15.59
N LEU A 99 -6.73 10.68 -15.28
CA LEU A 99 -6.08 9.69 -16.15
C LEU A 99 -6.96 8.47 -16.37
N SER A 100 -7.55 7.95 -15.29
CA SER A 100 -8.45 6.80 -15.37
C SER A 100 -9.67 7.09 -16.24
N ASP A 101 -10.34 8.22 -16.00
CA ASP A 101 -11.51 8.65 -16.77
C ASP A 101 -11.17 8.88 -18.25
N LEU A 102 -9.99 9.48 -18.52
CA LEU A 102 -9.54 9.73 -19.88
C LEU A 102 -9.27 8.42 -20.64
N ILE A 103 -8.61 7.47 -20.01
CA ILE A 103 -8.30 6.17 -20.62
C ILE A 103 -9.59 5.40 -20.90
N GLU A 104 -10.50 5.32 -19.93
CA GLU A 104 -11.79 4.65 -20.09
C GLU A 104 -12.67 5.33 -21.15
N ALA A 105 -12.59 6.66 -21.27
CA ALA A 105 -13.33 7.41 -22.29
C ALA A 105 -12.76 7.30 -23.71
N LYS A 106 -11.48 6.98 -23.85
CA LYS A 106 -10.77 6.96 -25.14
C LYS A 106 -10.40 5.55 -25.62
N THR A 107 -10.54 4.55 -24.77
CA THR A 107 -10.18 3.16 -25.06
C THR A 107 -11.23 2.22 -24.46
N ASP A 108 -11.18 0.95 -24.84
CA ASP A 108 -12.01 -0.11 -24.24
C ASP A 108 -11.36 -0.76 -23.00
N LEU A 109 -10.27 -0.17 -22.49
CA LEU A 109 -9.54 -0.69 -21.33
C LEU A 109 -10.34 -0.42 -20.03
N LYS A 110 -10.38 -1.43 -19.16
CA LYS A 110 -10.94 -1.33 -17.82
C LYS A 110 -9.85 -0.92 -16.84
N VAL A 111 -10.05 0.21 -16.16
CA VAL A 111 -9.08 0.77 -15.24
C VAL A 111 -9.45 0.45 -13.79
N GLU A 112 -8.53 -0.19 -13.07
CA GLU A 112 -8.59 -0.28 -11.61
C GLU A 112 -7.89 0.92 -10.99
N ARG A 113 -8.62 1.68 -10.15
CA ARG A 113 -8.10 2.85 -9.44
C ARG A 113 -7.56 2.46 -8.08
N LYS A 114 -6.24 2.42 -7.92
CA LYS A 114 -5.53 2.20 -6.64
C LYS A 114 -4.99 3.52 -6.09
N LEU A 115 -5.91 4.40 -5.73
CA LEU A 115 -5.58 5.77 -5.32
C LEU A 115 -5.26 5.87 -3.83
N ALA A 116 -4.54 6.95 -3.46
CA ALA A 116 -4.13 7.23 -2.09
C ALA A 116 -3.36 6.09 -1.42
N LEU A 117 -2.41 5.50 -2.12
CA LEU A 117 -1.58 4.39 -1.63
C LEU A 117 -0.69 4.81 -0.45
N GLY A 118 -0.32 6.08 -0.36
CA GLY A 118 0.60 6.63 0.64
C GLY A 118 1.62 7.57 0.02
N GLY A 119 2.78 7.73 0.68
CA GLY A 119 3.87 8.59 0.21
C GLY A 119 4.62 8.03 -0.99
N THR A 120 5.60 8.82 -1.46
CA THR A 120 6.40 8.54 -2.68
C THR A 120 6.93 7.13 -2.77
N MET A 121 7.58 6.62 -1.72
CA MET A 121 8.21 5.30 -1.79
C MET A 121 7.20 4.16 -1.84
N ILE A 122 6.01 4.34 -1.25
CA ILE A 122 4.94 3.32 -1.30
C ILE A 122 4.39 3.21 -2.73
N ALA A 123 4.07 4.35 -3.35
CA ALA A 123 3.59 4.38 -4.73
C ALA A 123 4.66 3.85 -5.72
N PHE A 124 5.93 4.23 -5.51
CA PHE A 124 7.03 3.75 -6.33
C PHE A 124 7.24 2.24 -6.22
N GLU A 125 7.21 1.66 -5.02
CA GLU A 125 7.34 0.21 -4.82
C GLU A 125 6.12 -0.55 -5.39
N ALA A 126 4.92 0.01 -5.30
CA ALA A 126 3.73 -0.55 -5.93
C ALA A 126 3.88 -0.64 -7.47
N LEU A 127 4.46 0.40 -8.11
CA LEU A 127 4.79 0.36 -9.54
C LEU A 127 5.88 -0.69 -9.83
N ARG A 128 6.95 -0.69 -9.05
CA ARG A 128 8.08 -1.61 -9.25
C ARG A 128 7.71 -3.07 -9.06
N SER A 129 6.81 -3.37 -8.13
CA SER A 129 6.29 -4.73 -7.89
C SER A 129 5.22 -5.17 -8.89
N GLY A 130 4.75 -4.26 -9.76
CA GLY A 130 3.66 -4.53 -10.68
C GLY A 130 2.28 -4.58 -9.98
N GLU A 131 2.15 -3.99 -8.81
CA GLU A 131 0.84 -3.82 -8.15
C GLU A 131 0.00 -2.72 -8.79
N ILE A 132 0.67 -1.70 -9.37
CA ILE A 132 0.09 -0.70 -10.27
C ILE A 132 0.90 -0.65 -11.56
N ASP A 133 0.31 -0.13 -12.64
CA ASP A 133 0.94 -0.05 -13.95
C ASP A 133 1.43 1.37 -14.27
N LEU A 134 0.80 2.40 -13.68
CA LEU A 134 1.25 3.79 -13.77
C LEU A 134 0.73 4.63 -12.58
N TYR A 135 1.42 5.72 -12.30
CA TYR A 135 0.98 6.74 -11.36
C TYR A 135 1.62 8.11 -11.69
N PRO A 136 1.00 9.24 -11.31
CA PRO A 136 1.58 10.56 -11.48
C PRO A 136 2.68 10.83 -10.44
N GLU A 137 3.85 11.27 -10.93
CA GLU A 137 4.99 11.63 -10.09
C GLU A 137 5.60 12.96 -10.53
N TYR A 138 6.31 13.62 -9.62
CA TYR A 138 7.03 14.86 -9.89
C TYR A 138 8.48 14.58 -10.22
N THR A 139 9.02 15.27 -11.22
CA THR A 139 10.42 15.12 -11.64
C THR A 139 11.41 15.41 -10.51
N GLY A 140 11.13 16.43 -9.69
CA GLY A 140 11.95 16.77 -8.51
C GLY A 140 11.97 15.65 -7.47
N THR A 141 10.83 15.03 -7.21
CA THR A 141 10.70 13.88 -6.30
C THR A 141 11.40 12.64 -6.87
N GLY A 142 11.19 12.36 -8.14
CA GLY A 142 11.91 11.31 -8.86
C GLY A 142 13.42 11.47 -8.74
N TYR A 143 13.92 12.68 -8.93
CA TYR A 143 15.34 13.00 -8.85
C TYR A 143 15.92 12.83 -7.44
N SER A 144 15.30 13.45 -6.44
CA SER A 144 15.88 13.54 -5.10
C SER A 144 15.52 12.35 -4.19
N THR A 145 14.28 11.86 -4.24
CA THR A 145 13.78 10.85 -3.32
C THR A 145 13.95 9.43 -3.86
N ILE A 146 13.58 9.21 -5.12
CA ILE A 146 13.67 7.87 -5.72
C ILE A 146 15.08 7.56 -6.15
N LEU A 147 15.69 8.44 -6.98
CA LEU A 147 17.04 8.26 -7.51
C LEU A 147 18.13 8.68 -6.53
N LYS A 148 17.77 9.31 -5.38
CA LYS A 148 18.70 9.74 -4.32
C LYS A 148 19.81 10.66 -4.80
N ASN A 149 19.56 11.44 -5.84
CA ASN A 149 20.50 12.43 -6.35
C ASN A 149 20.55 13.65 -5.41
N LYS A 150 21.73 14.25 -5.30
CA LYS A 150 21.86 15.53 -4.59
C LYS A 150 21.32 16.66 -5.45
N LEU A 151 20.43 17.48 -4.87
CA LEU A 151 19.91 18.66 -5.54
C LEU A 151 21.07 19.58 -5.96
N ARG A 152 21.06 19.99 -7.22
CA ARG A 152 22.01 20.96 -7.79
C ARG A 152 21.20 22.13 -8.32
N PRO A 153 21.61 23.38 -8.03
CA PRO A 153 20.95 24.54 -8.62
C PRO A 153 21.23 24.61 -10.13
N GLY A 154 20.30 25.19 -10.88
CA GLY A 154 20.50 25.54 -12.29
C GLY A 154 19.89 24.60 -13.32
N PHE A 155 19.23 23.51 -12.93
CA PHE A 155 18.47 22.72 -13.89
C PHE A 155 17.22 23.46 -14.37
N THR A 156 17.01 23.46 -15.67
CA THR A 156 15.69 23.79 -16.24
C THR A 156 14.73 22.61 -16.04
N PRO A 157 13.41 22.81 -16.10
CA PRO A 157 12.43 21.72 -16.02
C PRO A 157 12.67 20.61 -17.06
N ASP A 158 13.03 20.96 -18.28
CA ASP A 158 13.28 20.02 -19.39
C ASP A 158 14.56 19.21 -19.17
N GLU A 159 15.63 19.84 -18.69
CA GLU A 159 16.85 19.14 -18.31
C GLU A 159 16.61 18.16 -17.16
N MET A 160 15.85 18.57 -16.15
CA MET A 160 15.49 17.72 -15.03
C MET A 160 14.65 16.53 -15.51
N TYR A 161 13.63 16.77 -16.35
CA TYR A 161 12.80 15.71 -16.91
C TYR A 161 13.63 14.71 -17.71
N THR A 162 14.48 15.19 -18.60
CA THR A 162 15.35 14.35 -19.47
C THR A 162 16.26 13.47 -18.63
N LEU A 163 16.90 14.05 -17.61
CA LEU A 163 17.80 13.33 -16.71
C LEU A 163 17.07 12.26 -15.90
N VAL A 164 15.94 12.61 -15.31
CA VAL A 164 15.14 11.66 -14.51
C VAL A 164 14.61 10.55 -15.39
N LYS A 165 14.10 10.86 -16.58
CA LYS A 165 13.63 9.87 -17.56
C LYS A 165 14.71 8.83 -17.90
N GLN A 166 15.90 9.30 -18.22
CA GLN A 166 17.03 8.42 -18.53
C GLN A 166 17.41 7.55 -17.32
N GLN A 167 17.60 8.15 -16.16
CA GLN A 167 18.03 7.41 -14.97
C GLN A 167 16.97 6.41 -14.46
N MET A 168 15.68 6.75 -14.53
CA MET A 168 14.60 5.82 -14.18
C MET A 168 14.57 4.60 -15.10
N ARG A 169 14.77 4.81 -16.39
CA ARG A 169 14.86 3.71 -17.36
C ARG A 169 16.10 2.83 -17.07
N ASP A 170 17.26 3.43 -16.89
CA ASP A 170 18.52 2.71 -16.73
C ASP A 170 18.62 1.95 -15.39
N THR A 171 18.06 2.53 -14.32
CA THR A 171 18.21 1.99 -12.96
C THR A 171 17.05 1.09 -12.56
N HIS A 172 15.82 1.44 -12.96
CA HIS A 172 14.60 0.80 -12.48
C HIS A 172 13.76 0.18 -13.59
N GLN A 173 14.13 0.37 -14.87
CA GLN A 173 13.35 -0.08 -16.04
C GLN A 173 11.95 0.53 -16.09
N ILE A 174 11.82 1.76 -15.56
CA ILE A 174 10.56 2.52 -15.54
C ILE A 174 10.65 3.63 -16.58
N GLU A 175 9.61 3.72 -17.44
CA GLU A 175 9.48 4.75 -18.44
C GLU A 175 8.72 5.96 -17.88
N LEU A 176 9.29 7.16 -18.03
CA LEU A 176 8.57 8.40 -17.81
C LEU A 176 7.86 8.81 -19.10
N LEU A 177 6.55 8.94 -19.04
CA LEU A 177 5.73 9.51 -20.11
C LEU A 177 5.90 11.03 -20.13
N GLU A 178 5.31 11.70 -21.13
CA GLU A 178 5.38 13.15 -21.25
C GLU A 178 4.79 13.86 -20.03
N SER A 179 5.34 15.04 -19.72
CA SER A 179 4.88 15.84 -18.58
C SER A 179 3.49 16.42 -18.81
N PHE A 180 2.73 16.62 -17.73
CA PHE A 180 1.40 17.24 -17.79
C PHE A 180 1.43 18.76 -18.11
N GLY A 181 2.63 19.37 -18.19
CA GLY A 181 2.78 20.77 -18.57
C GLY A 181 2.49 21.79 -17.47
N PHE A 182 2.38 21.36 -16.20
CA PHE A 182 2.28 22.28 -15.07
C PHE A 182 3.46 22.10 -14.10
N ASN A 183 3.65 23.12 -13.26
CA ASN A 183 4.70 23.12 -12.23
C ASN A 183 4.06 23.12 -10.84
N ASN A 184 4.51 22.19 -10.01
CA ASN A 184 4.18 22.13 -8.59
C ASN A 184 5.47 22.36 -7.80
N THR A 185 5.52 23.42 -6.98
CA THR A 185 6.69 23.78 -6.20
C THR A 185 6.31 24.15 -4.77
N TYR A 186 7.25 23.97 -3.86
CA TYR A 186 7.07 24.43 -2.50
C TYR A 186 7.23 25.95 -2.43
N VAL A 187 6.38 26.58 -1.60
CA VAL A 187 6.45 27.99 -1.26
C VAL A 187 6.40 28.18 0.24
N LEU A 188 7.08 29.20 0.74
CA LEU A 188 6.91 29.62 2.13
C LEU A 188 5.74 30.58 2.22
N ALA A 189 4.74 30.20 3.00
CA ALA A 189 3.55 31.01 3.22
C ALA A 189 3.53 31.57 4.65
N VAL A 190 3.10 32.80 4.79
CA VAL A 190 2.80 33.42 6.09
C VAL A 190 1.41 34.03 6.05
N THR A 191 0.78 34.21 7.21
CA THR A 191 -0.50 34.91 7.26
C THR A 191 -0.33 36.37 6.89
N GLN A 192 -1.37 37.00 6.36
CA GLN A 192 -1.36 38.43 6.03
C GLN A 192 -1.02 39.30 7.26
N ALA A 193 -1.52 38.94 8.45
CA ALA A 193 -1.20 39.60 9.69
C ALA A 193 0.29 39.52 10.03
N THR A 194 0.92 38.34 9.85
CA THR A 194 2.35 38.16 10.07
C THR A 194 3.17 38.95 9.07
N ALA A 195 2.79 38.91 7.78
CA ALA A 195 3.44 39.69 6.73
C ALA A 195 3.39 41.21 7.02
N ALA A 196 2.23 41.71 7.43
CA ALA A 196 2.07 43.12 7.79
C ALA A 196 2.88 43.48 9.04
N LYS A 197 2.82 42.66 10.11
CA LYS A 197 3.53 42.91 11.38
C LYS A 197 5.03 43.03 11.19
N TYR A 198 5.63 42.20 10.36
CA TYR A 198 7.09 42.11 10.15
C TYR A 198 7.54 42.69 8.80
N HIS A 199 6.63 43.29 8.03
CA HIS A 199 6.90 43.88 6.70
C HIS A 199 7.55 42.90 5.74
N LEU A 200 7.05 41.64 5.69
CA LEU A 200 7.61 40.58 4.89
C LEU A 200 7.12 40.69 3.44
N LYS A 201 8.04 40.74 2.49
CA LYS A 201 7.79 40.71 1.05
C LYS A 201 8.66 39.65 0.32
N THR A 202 9.82 39.36 0.87
CA THR A 202 10.82 38.48 0.27
C THR A 202 11.32 37.46 1.28
N MET A 203 11.99 36.39 0.78
CA MET A 203 12.70 35.43 1.63
C MET A 203 13.76 36.09 2.50
N THR A 204 14.45 37.13 1.99
CA THR A 204 15.45 37.87 2.73
C THR A 204 14.83 38.62 3.90
N ASP A 205 13.60 39.13 3.76
CA ASP A 205 12.90 39.74 4.88
C ASP A 205 12.61 38.74 5.99
N LEU A 206 12.24 37.49 5.59
CA LEU A 206 11.95 36.44 6.53
C LEU A 206 13.17 36.04 7.36
N THR A 207 14.39 36.03 6.80
CA THR A 207 15.62 35.67 7.54
C THR A 207 15.89 36.60 8.72
N ARG A 208 15.52 37.90 8.62
CA ARG A 208 15.71 38.89 9.70
C ARG A 208 14.86 38.65 10.94
N VAL A 209 13.71 37.97 10.77
CA VAL A 209 12.74 37.77 11.84
C VAL A 209 12.46 36.29 12.13
N SER A 210 13.16 35.37 11.47
CA SER A 210 12.95 33.93 11.56
C SER A 210 12.99 33.42 13.00
N HIS A 211 13.81 34.00 13.87
CA HIS A 211 13.91 33.64 15.29
C HIS A 211 12.61 33.90 16.09
N ASN A 212 11.72 34.76 15.59
CA ASN A 212 10.42 35.05 16.20
C ASN A 212 9.27 34.20 15.61
N LEU A 213 9.57 33.35 14.64
CA LEU A 213 8.56 32.59 13.91
C LEU A 213 8.75 31.09 14.16
N ARG A 214 7.64 30.36 14.12
CA ARG A 214 7.66 28.89 14.11
C ARG A 214 7.41 28.41 12.69
N PHE A 215 8.29 27.55 12.23
CA PHE A 215 8.17 26.90 10.93
C PHE A 215 7.37 25.60 11.07
N GLY A 216 6.43 25.38 10.17
CA GLY A 216 5.69 24.14 10.04
C GLY A 216 5.81 23.61 8.61
N CYS A 217 5.97 22.33 8.46
CA CYS A 217 6.04 21.65 7.17
C CYS A 217 5.38 20.27 7.26
N SER A 218 5.15 19.65 6.10
CA SER A 218 4.76 18.24 6.04
C SER A 218 5.95 17.35 6.40
N PRO A 219 5.69 16.07 6.78
CA PRO A 219 6.76 15.10 7.08
C PRO A 219 7.72 14.83 5.91
N GLU A 220 7.31 15.15 4.69
CA GLU A 220 8.10 14.94 3.47
C GLU A 220 9.06 16.09 3.15
N PHE A 221 9.00 17.19 3.89
CA PHE A 221 9.88 18.35 3.75
C PHE A 221 11.12 18.14 4.66
#